data_5ae95356f9b88be41a24b4daaf66743f
#
_entry.id   5ae95356f9b88be41a24b4daaf66743f
#
_cell.length_a   1.000
_cell.length_b   1.000
_cell.length_c   1.000
_cell.angle_alpha   90.00
_cell.angle_beta   90.00
_cell.angle_gamma   90.00
#
_symmetry.space_group_name_H-M   'P 1'
#
loop_
_entity.id
_entity.type
_entity.pdbx_description
1 polymer ?
#
loop_
_entity_poly.entity_id
_entity_poly.type
_entity_poly.pdbx_seq_one_letter_code
_entity_poly.pdbx_strand_id
1 'polypeptide(L)'
;MSVRLVSPTPGANLLDKIAMMARVSNPNNQENTKTAEKLVRYLIKHKHWSPFEMANVVLEINTTRDIGRQILRHRSFSFQEFSQRYADVGDIGLGTQLKEARMQDKSNRQNSIVLDNDSRLHYLWSQRQQEVLNLANFAYKWALENGIAKEQARAVLPEGLTISRMYMQGSIRSWMHYIELRSSIETQKEHRDIAIQCANCIECVFPMITEFVHGN
;
A
#
# COMPACT_ATOMS: atom_id res chain seq x y z
N MET A 1 -6.42 8.31 1.30
CA MET A 1 -5.33 7.36 0.95
C MET A 1 -4.99 7.48 -0.52
N SER A 2 -3.73 7.35 -0.92
CA SER A 2 -3.30 7.40 -2.33
C SER A 2 -2.03 6.59 -2.56
N VAL A 3 -1.88 6.09 -3.79
CA VAL A 3 -0.69 5.38 -4.26
C VAL A 3 -0.18 6.06 -5.54
N ARG A 4 1.13 6.14 -5.69
CA ARG A 4 1.78 6.73 -6.86
C ARG A 4 3.02 5.94 -7.25
N LEU A 5 3.20 5.68 -8.55
CA LEU A 5 4.43 5.11 -9.07
C LEU A 5 5.58 6.13 -8.94
N VAL A 6 6.69 5.71 -8.34
CA VAL A 6 7.90 6.53 -8.20
C VAL A 6 8.94 6.12 -9.23
N SER A 7 9.28 4.83 -9.29
CA SER A 7 10.32 4.32 -10.18
C SER A 7 10.14 2.82 -10.44
N PRO A 8 10.09 2.39 -11.68
CA PRO A 8 10.28 0.99 -12.05
C PRO A 8 11.75 0.69 -12.42
N THR A 9 12.11 -0.57 -12.56
CA THR A 9 13.32 -0.99 -13.30
C THR A 9 13.33 -0.31 -14.69
N PRO A 10 14.44 0.29 -15.13
CA PRO A 10 14.50 1.00 -16.41
C PRO A 10 14.07 0.17 -17.61
N GLY A 11 13.26 0.76 -18.50
CA GLY A 11 12.71 0.15 -19.72
C GLY A 11 11.22 0.37 -19.85
N ALA A 12 10.69 0.36 -21.07
CA ALA A 12 9.31 0.70 -21.36
C ALA A 12 8.31 -0.37 -20.87
N ASN A 13 8.75 -1.64 -20.82
CA ASN A 13 7.89 -2.77 -20.46
C ASN A 13 8.66 -3.80 -19.63
N LEU A 14 8.25 -4.02 -18.41
CA LEU A 14 8.89 -5.01 -17.52
C LEU A 14 8.61 -6.45 -17.96
N LEU A 15 7.52 -6.69 -18.68
CA LEU A 15 7.19 -8.00 -19.24
C LEU A 15 8.26 -8.48 -20.21
N ASP A 16 8.71 -7.62 -21.13
CA ASP A 16 9.78 -7.95 -22.09
C ASP A 16 11.11 -8.20 -21.38
N LYS A 17 11.42 -7.40 -20.35
CA LYS A 17 12.63 -7.58 -19.53
C LYS A 17 12.63 -8.89 -18.76
N ILE A 18 11.53 -9.24 -18.15
CA ILE A 18 11.36 -10.52 -17.42
C ILE A 18 11.53 -11.69 -18.41
N ALA A 19 10.92 -11.60 -19.60
CA ALA A 19 11.04 -12.63 -20.62
C ALA A 19 12.48 -12.76 -21.14
N MET A 20 13.17 -11.64 -21.36
CA MET A 20 14.58 -11.60 -21.75
C MET A 20 15.47 -12.31 -20.70
N MET A 21 15.32 -11.96 -19.44
CA MET A 21 16.09 -12.56 -18.36
C MET A 21 15.77 -14.04 -18.14
N ALA A 22 14.51 -14.44 -18.31
CA ALA A 22 14.11 -15.85 -18.26
C ALA A 22 14.77 -16.70 -19.36
N ARG A 23 15.15 -16.08 -20.50
CA ARG A 23 15.80 -16.73 -21.65
C ARG A 23 17.33 -16.72 -21.59
N VAL A 24 17.93 -16.44 -20.44
CA VAL A 24 19.39 -16.37 -20.27
C VAL A 24 20.13 -17.61 -20.84
N SER A 25 19.50 -18.78 -20.80
CA SER A 25 20.04 -20.03 -21.35
C SER A 25 19.66 -20.27 -22.81
N ASN A 26 19.05 -19.31 -23.51
CA ASN A 26 18.67 -19.39 -24.92
C ASN A 26 19.07 -18.10 -25.67
N PRO A 27 20.36 -17.84 -25.89
CA PRO A 27 20.86 -16.57 -26.45
C PRO A 27 20.22 -16.19 -27.80
N ASN A 28 19.96 -17.18 -28.66
CA ASN A 28 19.39 -16.94 -30.00
C ASN A 28 17.93 -16.42 -29.94
N ASN A 29 17.23 -16.56 -28.81
CA ASN A 29 15.83 -16.13 -28.60
C ASN A 29 15.69 -15.14 -27.45
N GLN A 30 16.79 -14.68 -26.87
CA GLN A 30 16.79 -13.89 -25.66
C GLN A 30 16.02 -12.55 -25.83
N GLU A 31 16.29 -11.87 -26.97
CA GLU A 31 15.72 -10.55 -27.28
C GLU A 31 14.35 -10.63 -27.99
N ASN A 32 13.71 -11.80 -28.05
CA ASN A 32 12.43 -11.96 -28.71
C ASN A 32 11.28 -11.43 -27.86
N THR A 33 10.78 -10.25 -28.19
CA THR A 33 9.61 -9.62 -27.51
C THR A 33 8.27 -10.17 -27.99
N LYS A 34 8.19 -10.71 -29.24
CA LYS A 34 6.91 -11.18 -29.82
C LYS A 34 6.24 -12.31 -29.04
N THR A 35 7.03 -13.09 -28.30
CA THR A 35 6.52 -14.20 -27.48
C THR A 35 6.76 -13.98 -25.99
N ALA A 36 7.07 -12.75 -25.56
CA ALA A 36 7.36 -12.41 -24.18
C ALA A 36 6.14 -12.67 -23.28
N GLU A 37 4.97 -12.18 -23.64
CA GLU A 37 3.73 -12.40 -22.88
C GLU A 37 3.42 -13.89 -22.70
N LYS A 38 3.50 -14.68 -23.76
CA LYS A 38 3.27 -16.13 -23.70
C LYS A 38 4.22 -16.82 -22.73
N LEU A 39 5.49 -16.42 -22.74
CA LEU A 39 6.49 -16.95 -21.80
C LEU A 39 6.19 -16.53 -20.37
N VAL A 40 5.89 -15.26 -20.11
CA VAL A 40 5.58 -14.76 -18.75
C VAL A 40 4.35 -15.46 -18.18
N ARG A 41 3.29 -15.65 -18.97
CA ARG A 41 2.12 -16.46 -18.57
C ARG A 41 2.48 -17.91 -18.22
N TYR A 42 3.37 -18.53 -19.02
CA TYR A 42 3.88 -19.86 -18.72
C TYR A 42 4.64 -19.90 -17.41
N LEU A 43 5.53 -18.94 -17.15
CA LEU A 43 6.30 -18.84 -15.90
C LEU A 43 5.40 -18.67 -14.67
N ILE A 44 4.37 -17.82 -14.75
CA ILE A 44 3.37 -17.63 -13.70
C ILE A 44 2.63 -18.95 -13.42
N LYS A 45 2.10 -19.58 -14.48
CA LYS A 45 1.35 -20.85 -14.38
C LYS A 45 2.16 -21.96 -13.71
N HIS A 46 3.45 -22.04 -14.03
CA HIS A 46 4.35 -23.07 -13.48
C HIS A 46 5.12 -22.63 -12.24
N LYS A 47 4.81 -21.44 -11.70
CA LYS A 47 5.42 -20.89 -10.47
C LYS A 47 6.95 -20.74 -10.58
N HIS A 48 7.46 -20.43 -11.76
CA HIS A 48 8.87 -20.12 -12.00
C HIS A 48 9.14 -18.65 -11.66
N TRP A 49 9.31 -18.36 -10.37
CA TRP A 49 9.31 -16.99 -9.85
C TRP A 49 10.61 -16.22 -10.02
N SER A 50 11.76 -16.90 -10.20
CA SER A 50 13.07 -16.25 -10.19
C SER A 50 13.23 -15.10 -11.23
N PRO A 51 12.68 -15.15 -12.46
CA PRO A 51 12.80 -14.03 -13.38
C PRO A 51 12.08 -12.76 -12.90
N PHE A 52 11.01 -12.92 -12.13
CA PHE A 52 10.23 -11.81 -11.59
C PHE A 52 10.93 -11.08 -10.41
N GLU A 53 11.97 -11.69 -9.82
CA GLU A 53 12.81 -11.04 -8.82
C GLU A 53 13.77 -10.00 -9.43
N MET A 54 14.02 -10.08 -10.73
CA MET A 54 14.97 -9.22 -11.42
C MET A 54 14.37 -7.86 -11.83
N ALA A 55 13.06 -7.70 -11.78
CA ALA A 55 12.37 -6.46 -12.09
C ALA A 55 11.72 -5.88 -10.81
N ASN A 56 11.96 -4.61 -10.55
CA ASN A 56 11.56 -3.94 -9.30
C ASN A 56 10.70 -2.72 -9.57
N VAL A 57 9.84 -2.38 -8.61
CA VAL A 57 9.00 -1.18 -8.63
C VAL A 57 9.04 -0.52 -7.26
N VAL A 58 9.10 0.83 -7.25
CA VAL A 58 8.98 1.68 -6.06
C VAL A 58 7.66 2.43 -6.15
N LEU A 59 6.82 2.30 -5.13
CA LEU A 59 5.60 3.08 -4.95
C LEU A 59 5.71 4.01 -3.76
N GLU A 60 5.10 5.20 -3.86
CA GLU A 60 4.78 6.07 -2.74
C GLU A 60 3.36 5.76 -2.29
N ILE A 61 3.18 5.53 -1.00
CA ILE A 61 1.89 5.19 -0.39
C ILE A 61 1.61 6.20 0.72
N ASN A 62 0.47 6.89 0.63
CA ASN A 62 -0.06 7.73 1.69
C ASN A 62 -1.25 7.02 2.32
N THR A 63 -1.14 6.65 3.58
CA THR A 63 -2.18 5.91 4.32
C THR A 63 -2.10 6.22 5.81
N THR A 64 -3.10 5.83 6.58
CA THR A 64 -3.04 5.97 8.04
C THR A 64 -1.99 5.02 8.63
N ARG A 65 -1.41 5.41 9.76
CA ARG A 65 -0.28 4.68 10.37
C ARG A 65 -0.65 3.25 10.79
N ASP A 66 -1.88 3.01 11.21
CA ASP A 66 -2.39 1.67 11.53
C ASP A 66 -2.32 0.72 10.32
N ILE A 67 -2.69 1.21 9.13
CA ILE A 67 -2.55 0.47 7.87
C ILE A 67 -1.08 0.36 7.48
N GLY A 68 -0.30 1.42 7.63
CA GLY A 68 1.14 1.39 7.43
C GLY A 68 1.81 0.29 8.24
N ARG A 69 1.42 0.10 9.52
CA ARG A 69 1.93 -1.01 10.36
C ARG A 69 1.63 -2.40 9.79
N GLN A 70 0.48 -2.57 9.14
CA GLN A 70 0.14 -3.84 8.48
C GLN A 70 0.99 -4.04 7.21
N ILE A 71 1.23 -2.98 6.43
CA ILE A 71 2.06 -3.02 5.23
C ILE A 71 3.52 -3.37 5.58
N LEU A 72 4.08 -2.75 6.60
CA LEU A 72 5.47 -2.98 7.05
C LEU A 72 5.75 -4.44 7.48
N ARG A 73 4.74 -5.28 7.68
CA ARG A 73 4.92 -6.71 7.98
C ARG A 73 5.33 -7.55 6.77
N HIS A 74 5.25 -7.01 5.55
CA HIS A 74 5.66 -7.69 4.31
C HIS A 74 7.19 -7.64 4.13
N ARG A 75 7.89 -8.65 4.65
CA ARG A 75 9.36 -8.69 4.74
C ARG A 75 10.10 -8.79 3.39
N SER A 76 9.37 -9.10 2.31
CA SER A 76 9.94 -9.16 0.95
C SER A 76 10.11 -7.77 0.30
N PHE A 77 9.84 -6.70 1.03
CA PHE A 77 9.95 -5.33 0.59
C PHE A 77 10.92 -4.52 1.42
N SER A 78 11.46 -3.46 0.82
CA SER A 78 12.20 -2.40 1.52
C SER A 78 11.31 -1.19 1.68
N PHE A 79 11.44 -0.50 2.81
CA PHE A 79 10.59 0.61 3.19
C PHE A 79 11.38 1.83 3.63
N GLN A 80 10.83 3.02 3.33
CA GLN A 80 11.23 4.28 3.91
C GLN A 80 9.96 5.03 4.31
N GLU A 81 9.74 5.23 5.60
CA GLU A 81 8.54 5.88 6.13
C GLU A 81 8.87 7.25 6.72
N PHE A 82 7.93 8.20 6.57
CA PHE A 82 7.99 9.51 7.21
C PHE A 82 8.19 9.38 8.73
N SER A 83 9.22 10.06 9.23
CA SER A 83 9.58 10.00 10.65
C SER A 83 9.03 11.19 11.43
N GLN A 84 8.05 10.95 12.29
CA GLN A 84 7.52 11.91 13.25
C GLN A 84 8.51 12.31 14.37
N ARG A 85 9.72 11.74 14.37
CA ARG A 85 10.82 12.17 15.27
C ARG A 85 11.54 13.39 14.72
N TYR A 86 11.59 13.52 13.38
CA TYR A 86 12.33 14.60 12.71
C TYR A 86 11.41 15.76 12.31
N ALA A 87 10.26 15.45 11.76
CA ALA A 87 9.37 16.45 11.18
C ALA A 87 8.01 16.47 11.88
N ASP A 88 7.35 17.62 11.83
CA ASP A 88 5.97 17.77 12.29
C ASP A 88 5.01 17.02 11.34
N VAL A 89 3.94 16.46 11.88
CA VAL A 89 2.91 15.80 11.07
C VAL A 89 2.27 16.79 10.08
N GLY A 90 2.22 18.08 10.42
CA GLY A 90 1.76 19.15 9.54
C GLY A 90 2.67 19.38 8.32
N ASP A 91 3.98 19.09 8.43
CA ASP A 91 4.98 19.38 7.38
C ASP A 91 4.74 18.57 6.10
N ILE A 92 4.17 17.38 6.19
CA ILE A 92 3.86 16.56 5.00
C ILE A 92 2.56 16.96 4.29
N GLY A 93 1.77 17.87 4.88
CA GLY A 93 0.54 18.38 4.29
C GLY A 93 -0.58 17.35 4.06
N LEU A 94 -0.47 16.14 4.66
CA LEU A 94 -1.44 15.06 4.44
C LEU A 94 -2.57 15.04 5.47
N GLY A 95 -2.37 15.66 6.63
CA GLY A 95 -3.38 15.84 7.67
C GLY A 95 -3.81 14.52 8.34
N THR A 96 -5.09 14.40 8.56
CA THR A 96 -5.75 13.26 9.22
C THR A 96 -6.86 12.71 8.33
N GLN A 97 -7.24 11.46 8.56
CA GLN A 97 -8.32 10.79 7.83
C GLN A 97 -9.27 10.11 8.81
N LEU A 98 -10.54 10.50 8.76
CA LEU A 98 -11.60 9.81 9.51
C LEU A 98 -11.87 8.44 8.89
N LYS A 99 -12.24 7.49 9.72
CA LYS A 99 -12.68 6.15 9.29
C LYS A 99 -14.20 6.14 9.15
N GLU A 100 -14.70 5.49 8.11
CA GLU A 100 -16.14 5.24 7.94
C GLU A 100 -16.68 4.36 9.08
N ALA A 101 -17.96 4.51 9.42
CA ALA A 101 -18.59 3.60 10.35
C ALA A 101 -18.88 2.27 9.66
N ARG A 102 -18.43 1.17 10.27
CA ARG A 102 -18.72 -0.19 9.82
C ARG A 102 -19.15 -1.04 10.99
N MET A 103 -20.16 -1.88 10.79
CA MET A 103 -20.62 -2.80 11.82
C MET A 103 -19.72 -4.04 11.88
N GLN A 104 -19.59 -4.60 13.08
CA GLN A 104 -18.91 -5.88 13.23
C GLN A 104 -19.69 -6.98 12.51
N ASP A 105 -19.02 -7.74 11.65
CA ASP A 105 -19.59 -8.95 11.08
C ASP A 105 -19.78 -10.02 12.16
N LYS A 106 -20.99 -10.58 12.24
CA LYS A 106 -21.34 -11.58 13.27
C LYS A 106 -20.74 -12.96 13.00
N SER A 107 -20.45 -13.27 11.77
CA SER A 107 -19.90 -14.57 11.31
C SER A 107 -18.39 -14.56 11.17
N ASN A 108 -17.81 -13.42 10.76
CA ASN A 108 -16.38 -13.26 10.58
C ASN A 108 -15.82 -12.11 11.42
N ARG A 109 -15.08 -12.44 12.48
CA ARG A 109 -14.51 -11.46 13.43
C ARG A 109 -13.53 -10.49 12.79
N GLN A 110 -12.94 -10.82 11.65
CA GLN A 110 -11.97 -9.97 10.95
C GLN A 110 -12.65 -9.04 9.93
N ASN A 111 -13.90 -9.33 9.57
CA ASN A 111 -14.64 -8.56 8.58
C ASN A 111 -15.51 -7.48 9.24
N SER A 112 -15.85 -6.47 8.45
CA SER A 112 -16.76 -5.39 8.84
C SER A 112 -17.73 -5.10 7.71
N ILE A 113 -18.98 -4.76 8.08
CA ILE A 113 -20.08 -4.47 7.15
C ILE A 113 -20.20 -2.96 7.04
N VAL A 114 -20.04 -2.43 5.83
CA VAL A 114 -20.19 -0.99 5.56
C VAL A 114 -21.63 -0.57 5.85
N LEU A 115 -21.79 0.52 6.57
CA LEU A 115 -23.06 1.18 6.78
C LEU A 115 -23.34 2.16 5.64
N ASP A 116 -24.64 2.45 5.45
CA ASP A 116 -25.06 3.53 4.58
C ASP A 116 -24.46 4.86 5.05
N ASN A 117 -23.86 5.63 4.14
CA ASN A 117 -23.19 6.90 4.48
C ASN A 117 -24.12 7.92 5.14
N ASP A 118 -25.43 7.85 4.86
CA ASP A 118 -26.47 8.73 5.43
C ASP A 118 -26.96 8.25 6.80
N SER A 119 -26.39 7.17 7.35
CA SER A 119 -26.82 6.69 8.67
C SER A 119 -26.43 7.66 9.78
N ARG A 120 -27.33 7.87 10.73
CA ARG A 120 -27.08 8.66 11.96
C ARG A 120 -25.82 8.17 12.68
N LEU A 121 -25.55 6.87 12.66
CA LEU A 121 -24.39 6.27 13.32
C LEU A 121 -23.09 6.70 12.62
N HIS A 122 -23.07 6.77 11.28
CA HIS A 122 -21.91 7.26 10.54
C HIS A 122 -21.56 8.71 10.92
N TYR A 123 -22.57 9.59 10.96
CA TYR A 123 -22.41 10.97 11.39
C TYR A 123 -21.86 11.07 12.83
N LEU A 124 -22.48 10.37 13.77
CA LEU A 124 -22.05 10.37 15.18
C LEU A 124 -20.63 9.83 15.34
N TRP A 125 -20.27 8.77 14.62
CA TRP A 125 -18.92 8.22 14.62
C TRP A 125 -17.89 9.23 14.10
N SER A 126 -18.20 9.93 13.01
CA SER A 126 -17.33 10.98 12.47
C SER A 126 -17.12 12.11 13.48
N GLN A 127 -18.18 12.54 14.17
CA GLN A 127 -18.05 13.55 15.24
C GLN A 127 -17.15 13.08 16.38
N ARG A 128 -17.30 11.84 16.87
CA ARG A 128 -16.45 11.30 17.95
C ARG A 128 -14.98 11.25 17.57
N GLN A 129 -14.69 10.86 16.32
CA GLN A 129 -13.32 10.89 15.81
C GLN A 129 -12.77 12.32 15.75
N GLN A 130 -13.58 13.28 15.32
CA GLN A 130 -13.18 14.70 15.27
C GLN A 130 -12.88 15.27 16.65
N GLU A 131 -13.67 14.93 17.66
CA GLU A 131 -13.42 15.31 19.06
C GLU A 131 -12.05 14.78 19.54
N VAL A 132 -11.75 13.51 19.26
CA VAL A 132 -10.44 12.90 19.59
C VAL A 132 -9.30 13.61 18.87
N LEU A 133 -9.47 13.91 17.57
CA LEU A 133 -8.46 14.61 16.79
C LEU A 133 -8.20 16.03 17.31
N ASN A 134 -9.25 16.76 17.68
CA ASN A 134 -9.11 18.11 18.19
C ASN A 134 -8.31 18.12 19.50
N LEU A 135 -8.62 17.19 20.41
CA LEU A 135 -7.91 17.06 21.69
C LEU A 135 -6.45 16.62 21.47
N ALA A 136 -6.22 15.63 20.61
CA ALA A 136 -4.88 15.15 20.29
C ALA A 136 -4.01 16.24 19.66
N ASN A 137 -4.55 16.99 18.69
CA ASN A 137 -3.85 18.10 18.05
C ASN A 137 -3.57 19.24 19.03
N PHE A 138 -4.49 19.56 19.91
CA PHE A 138 -4.27 20.54 20.98
C PHE A 138 -3.12 20.11 21.89
N ALA A 139 -3.14 18.87 22.39
CA ALA A 139 -2.09 18.34 23.26
C ALA A 139 -0.73 18.29 22.54
N TYR A 140 -0.70 17.89 21.26
CA TYR A 140 0.51 17.83 20.44
C TYR A 140 1.13 19.23 20.26
N LYS A 141 0.33 20.21 19.86
CA LYS A 141 0.80 21.59 19.68
C LYS A 141 1.31 22.18 21.00
N TRP A 142 0.55 22.02 22.09
CA TRP A 142 0.96 22.46 23.41
C TRP A 142 2.32 21.87 23.80
N ALA A 143 2.54 20.56 23.54
CA ALA A 143 3.80 19.90 23.84
C ALA A 143 4.99 20.54 23.07
N LEU A 144 4.81 20.81 21.76
CA LEU A 144 5.84 21.44 20.95
C LEU A 144 6.12 22.89 21.40
N GLU A 145 5.09 23.67 21.71
CA GLU A 145 5.20 25.06 22.19
C GLU A 145 5.93 25.16 23.55
N ASN A 146 5.84 24.09 24.37
CA ASN A 146 6.54 23.99 25.64
C ASN A 146 7.91 23.27 25.56
N GLY A 147 8.44 23.07 24.33
CA GLY A 147 9.77 22.51 24.11
C GLY A 147 9.87 21.00 24.33
N ILE A 148 8.74 20.27 24.43
CA ILE A 148 8.76 18.81 24.48
C ILE A 148 9.22 18.26 23.11
N ALA A 149 10.19 17.35 23.12
CA ALA A 149 10.74 16.78 21.91
C ALA A 149 9.66 16.10 21.05
N LYS A 150 9.74 16.24 19.71
CA LYS A 150 8.78 15.66 18.76
C LYS A 150 8.57 14.14 18.97
N GLU A 151 9.65 13.43 19.35
CA GLU A 151 9.58 11.98 19.63
C GLU A 151 8.67 11.63 20.82
N GLN A 152 8.49 12.54 21.76
CA GLN A 152 7.58 12.37 22.90
C GLN A 152 6.20 12.97 22.57
N ALA A 153 6.15 14.18 22.01
CA ALA A 153 4.91 14.86 21.67
C ALA A 153 3.99 14.01 20.77
N ARG A 154 4.54 13.29 19.81
CA ARG A 154 3.79 12.39 18.90
C ARG A 154 3.02 11.27 19.61
N ALA A 155 3.31 10.98 20.88
CA ALA A 155 2.64 9.91 21.63
C ALA A 155 1.13 10.12 21.76
N VAL A 156 0.65 11.37 21.69
CA VAL A 156 -0.78 11.70 21.78
C VAL A 156 -1.51 11.59 20.43
N LEU A 157 -0.80 11.40 19.32
CA LEU A 157 -1.41 11.33 17.98
C LEU A 157 -2.04 9.96 17.73
N PRO A 158 -3.34 9.89 17.32
CA PRO A 158 -4.03 8.63 17.10
C PRO A 158 -3.50 7.96 15.80
N GLU A 159 -2.90 6.79 15.92
CA GLU A 159 -2.32 6.03 14.79
C GLU A 159 -3.36 5.72 13.69
N GLY A 160 -4.60 5.40 14.08
CA GLY A 160 -5.68 5.07 13.14
C GLY A 160 -6.20 6.24 12.31
N LEU A 161 -5.91 7.49 12.71
CA LEU A 161 -6.41 8.70 12.06
C LEU A 161 -5.30 9.57 11.49
N THR A 162 -4.04 9.35 11.88
CA THR A 162 -2.88 10.13 11.41
C THR A 162 -2.33 9.53 10.13
N ILE A 163 -2.25 10.31 9.07
CA ILE A 163 -1.69 9.87 7.79
C ILE A 163 -0.15 9.89 7.86
N SER A 164 0.46 8.89 7.26
CA SER A 164 1.89 8.78 7.02
C SER A 164 2.16 8.55 5.53
N ARG A 165 3.34 8.94 5.09
CA ARG A 165 3.86 8.64 3.75
C ARG A 165 4.95 7.59 3.87
N MET A 166 4.89 6.59 3.00
CA MET A 166 5.97 5.62 2.87
C MET A 166 6.32 5.35 1.41
N TYR A 167 7.58 5.06 1.18
CA TYR A 167 8.06 4.44 -0.05
C TYR A 167 8.20 2.95 0.20
N MET A 168 7.67 2.15 -0.73
CA MET A 168 7.69 0.69 -0.68
C MET A 168 8.32 0.18 -1.97
N GLN A 169 9.44 -0.54 -1.85
CA GLN A 169 10.18 -1.11 -2.97
C GLN A 169 10.15 -2.62 -2.90
N GLY A 170 9.86 -3.26 -4.04
CA GLY A 170 9.89 -4.72 -4.16
C GLY A 170 10.01 -5.19 -5.60
N SER A 171 10.35 -6.47 -5.74
CA SER A 171 10.33 -7.15 -7.03
C SER A 171 8.90 -7.34 -7.54
N ILE A 172 8.73 -7.54 -8.84
CA ILE A 172 7.41 -7.88 -9.43
C ILE A 172 6.82 -9.13 -8.76
N ARG A 173 7.64 -10.13 -8.42
CA ARG A 173 7.18 -11.28 -7.64
C ARG A 173 6.56 -10.85 -6.30
N SER A 174 7.27 -10.01 -5.54
CA SER A 174 6.76 -9.53 -4.25
C SER A 174 5.45 -8.78 -4.40
N TRP A 175 5.32 -7.92 -5.43
CA TRP A 175 4.10 -7.18 -5.72
C TRP A 175 2.93 -8.10 -6.10
N MET A 176 3.15 -9.13 -6.93
CA MET A 176 2.13 -10.13 -7.28
C MET A 176 1.57 -10.80 -6.03
N HIS A 177 2.44 -11.32 -5.16
CA HIS A 177 2.02 -11.97 -3.91
C HIS A 177 1.36 -11.02 -2.91
N TYR A 178 1.85 -9.77 -2.82
CA TYR A 178 1.23 -8.75 -1.96
C TYR A 178 -0.19 -8.42 -2.42
N ILE A 179 -0.37 -8.15 -3.72
CA ILE A 179 -1.66 -7.79 -4.30
C ILE A 179 -2.64 -8.94 -4.16
N GLU A 180 -2.25 -10.16 -4.53
CA GLU A 180 -3.07 -11.36 -4.36
C GLU A 180 -3.54 -11.54 -2.93
N LEU A 181 -2.62 -11.45 -1.96
CA LEU A 181 -2.95 -11.62 -0.55
C LEU A 181 -3.83 -10.49 0.00
N ARG A 182 -3.57 -9.22 -0.39
CA ARG A 182 -4.18 -8.05 0.25
C ARG A 182 -5.38 -7.46 -0.47
N SER A 183 -5.65 -7.86 -1.71
CA SER A 183 -6.91 -7.53 -2.39
C SER A 183 -8.08 -8.42 -1.99
N SER A 184 -7.83 -9.50 -1.22
CA SER A 184 -8.88 -10.39 -0.70
C SER A 184 -9.87 -9.68 0.22
N ILE A 185 -11.14 -10.12 0.18
CA ILE A 185 -12.24 -9.62 1.03
C ILE A 185 -11.94 -9.76 2.54
N GLU A 186 -11.08 -10.70 2.93
CA GLU A 186 -10.67 -10.93 4.31
C GLU A 186 -9.69 -9.86 4.82
N THR A 187 -9.10 -9.08 3.93
CA THR A 187 -8.23 -7.97 4.29
C THR A 187 -9.07 -6.75 4.72
N GLN A 188 -8.62 -6.04 5.76
CA GLN A 188 -9.24 -4.78 6.16
C GLN A 188 -9.39 -3.84 4.95
N LYS A 189 -10.57 -3.25 4.76
CA LYS A 189 -10.94 -2.51 3.56
C LYS A 189 -9.89 -1.47 3.14
N GLU A 190 -9.39 -0.65 4.06
CA GLU A 190 -8.40 0.38 3.76
C GLU A 190 -7.08 -0.22 3.22
N HIS A 191 -6.65 -1.37 3.73
CA HIS A 191 -5.46 -2.06 3.22
C HIS A 191 -5.74 -2.70 1.86
N ARG A 192 -6.93 -3.28 1.67
CA ARG A 192 -7.38 -3.82 0.39
C ARG A 192 -7.41 -2.74 -0.69
N ASP A 193 -7.98 -1.57 -0.39
CA ASP A 193 -8.03 -0.43 -1.32
C ASP A 193 -6.62 0.04 -1.72
N ILE A 194 -5.65 0.02 -0.79
CA ILE A 194 -4.23 0.29 -1.10
C ILE A 194 -3.65 -0.79 -2.03
N ALA A 195 -3.90 -2.07 -1.78
CA ALA A 195 -3.38 -3.14 -2.63
C ALA A 195 -3.92 -3.05 -4.07
N ILE A 196 -5.20 -2.72 -4.23
CA ILE A 196 -5.82 -2.49 -5.55
C ILE A 196 -5.19 -1.26 -6.23
N GLN A 197 -4.99 -0.16 -5.52
CA GLN A 197 -4.30 1.02 -6.06
C GLN A 197 -2.86 0.72 -6.45
N CYS A 198 -2.14 -0.14 -5.71
CA CYS A 198 -0.80 -0.59 -6.09
C CYS A 198 -0.84 -1.34 -7.43
N ALA A 199 -1.80 -2.25 -7.64
CA ALA A 199 -1.97 -2.95 -8.91
C ALA A 199 -2.20 -1.96 -10.06
N ASN A 200 -3.12 -1.01 -9.90
CA ASN A 200 -3.43 0.01 -10.91
C ASN A 200 -2.20 0.89 -11.25
N CYS A 201 -1.36 1.20 -10.25
CA CYS A 201 -0.13 1.96 -10.50
C CYS A 201 0.94 1.15 -11.23
N ILE A 202 1.03 -0.16 -10.99
CA ILE A 202 2.04 -1.04 -11.62
C ILE A 202 1.60 -1.46 -13.03
N GLU A 203 0.31 -1.46 -13.33
CA GLU A 203 -0.27 -1.87 -14.60
C GLU A 203 0.40 -1.20 -15.80
N CYS A 204 0.75 0.07 -15.71
CA CYS A 204 1.38 0.82 -16.80
C CYS A 204 2.77 0.27 -17.22
N VAL A 205 3.46 -0.47 -16.32
CA VAL A 205 4.78 -1.07 -16.58
C VAL A 205 4.75 -2.61 -16.61
N PHE A 206 3.75 -3.21 -15.97
CA PHE A 206 3.52 -4.66 -15.97
C PHE A 206 2.00 -4.95 -16.02
N PRO A 207 1.38 -4.97 -17.22
CA PRO A 207 -0.08 -5.06 -17.38
C PRO A 207 -0.74 -6.26 -16.70
N MET A 208 -0.06 -7.40 -16.64
CA MET A 208 -0.59 -8.62 -16.02
C MET A 208 -0.78 -8.53 -14.50
N ILE A 209 -0.31 -7.47 -13.86
CA ILE A 209 -0.40 -7.34 -12.39
C ILE A 209 -1.85 -7.30 -11.89
N THR A 210 -2.77 -6.75 -12.69
CA THR A 210 -4.20 -6.64 -12.33
C THR A 210 -4.90 -8.00 -12.30
N GLU A 211 -4.35 -9.02 -12.95
CA GLU A 211 -4.88 -10.39 -12.88
C GLU A 211 -4.73 -11.01 -11.47
N PHE A 212 -3.92 -10.42 -10.59
CA PHE A 212 -3.73 -10.82 -9.20
C PHE A 212 -4.68 -10.12 -8.23
N VAL A 213 -5.53 -9.23 -8.69
CA VAL A 213 -6.57 -8.60 -7.87
C VAL A 213 -7.74 -9.56 -7.73
N HIS A 214 -8.15 -9.85 -6.50
CA HIS A 214 -9.33 -10.69 -6.25
C HIS A 214 -10.61 -10.03 -6.79
N GLY A 215 -11.39 -10.78 -7.56
CA GLY A 215 -12.66 -10.33 -8.12
C GLY A 215 -12.57 -9.77 -9.53
N ASN A 216 -11.40 -9.86 -10.16
CA ASN A 216 -11.21 -9.64 -11.61
C ASN A 216 -11.23 -10.95 -12.36
#